data_a74e6d748f85db2c3d5a708f6d414828
#
_entry.id   a74e6d748f85db2c3d5a708f6d414828
#
_cell.length_a   1.000
_cell.length_b   1.000
_cell.length_c   1.000
_cell.angle_alpha   90.00
_cell.angle_beta   90.00
_cell.angle_gamma   90.00
#
_symmetry.space_group_name_H-M   'P 1'
#
loop_
_entity.id
_entity.type
_entity.pdbx_description
1 polymer ?
#
loop_
_entity_poly.entity_id
_entity_poly.type
_entity_poly.pdbx_seq_one_letter_code
_entity_poly.pdbx_strand_id
1 'polypeptide(L)'
;TLPVPLNYYGAHTGRWSASKGSGLNLQNLKRGSFLRKAIQAPQGYSLVVCDLSQIEPRVLAYLADYQALLSIFSSGKDAYSAFGAQMFGIPDLSKETHPTLRQSAKSALLGCGYGMGWASFAAQLLTGFLGAPPTMYDKAFAKQLGVTGADVDKFVSWEVNLQKLRDIPHTCSEQELLTHALAAQAIITKYRQASQP
;
A
#
# COMPACT_ATOMS: atom_id res chain seq x y z
N THR A 1 -33.39 10.90 -6.04
CA THR A 1 -32.31 11.17 -5.07
C THR A 1 -31.69 9.84 -4.63
N LEU A 2 -30.37 9.78 -4.60
CA LEU A 2 -29.63 8.62 -4.10
C LEU A 2 -29.39 8.81 -2.59
N PRO A 3 -29.93 7.96 -1.70
CA PRO A 3 -29.64 8.05 -0.27
C PRO A 3 -28.18 7.62 -0.02
N VAL A 4 -27.52 8.34 0.88
CA VAL A 4 -26.14 8.05 1.31
C VAL A 4 -26.14 7.70 2.81
N PRO A 5 -26.59 6.48 3.20
CA PRO A 5 -26.69 6.09 4.58
C PRO A 5 -25.28 5.76 5.12
N LEU A 6 -24.79 6.60 6.01
CA LEU A 6 -23.50 6.44 6.66
C LEU A 6 -23.66 6.42 8.18
N ASN A 7 -22.93 5.53 8.84
CA ASN A 7 -22.76 5.50 10.28
C ASN A 7 -21.55 6.33 10.68
N TYR A 8 -21.75 7.34 11.52
CA TYR A 8 -20.65 8.07 12.14
C TYR A 8 -19.86 7.11 13.06
N TYR A 9 -18.54 7.16 12.95
CA TYR A 9 -17.64 6.28 13.70
C TYR A 9 -17.99 4.78 13.58
N GLY A 10 -18.48 4.36 12.41
CA GLY A 10 -18.97 2.99 12.20
C GLY A 10 -17.87 1.94 11.99
N ALA A 11 -16.63 2.34 11.70
CA ALA A 11 -15.45 1.48 11.66
C ALA A 11 -14.67 1.59 12.97
N HIS A 12 -13.98 0.51 13.38
CA HIS A 12 -13.13 0.49 14.59
C HIS A 12 -12.00 1.53 14.56
N THR A 13 -11.61 2.00 13.36
CA THR A 13 -10.62 3.06 13.16
C THR A 13 -11.19 4.48 13.29
N GLY A 14 -12.46 4.63 13.67
CA GLY A 14 -13.13 5.92 13.76
C GLY A 14 -13.64 6.49 12.44
N ARG A 15 -13.46 5.80 11.33
CA ARG A 15 -13.97 6.23 10.03
C ARG A 15 -15.49 6.00 9.92
N TRP A 16 -16.14 6.83 9.11
CA TRP A 16 -17.52 6.58 8.70
C TRP A 16 -17.61 5.26 7.95
N SER A 17 -18.68 4.52 8.13
CA SER A 17 -18.95 3.28 7.40
C SER A 17 -20.33 3.30 6.77
N ALA A 18 -20.53 2.52 5.71
CA ALA A 18 -21.86 2.34 5.14
C ALA A 18 -22.78 1.65 6.15
N SER A 19 -24.03 2.10 6.24
CA SER A 19 -25.04 1.47 7.08
C SER A 19 -25.40 0.09 6.57
N LYS A 20 -25.55 -0.86 7.48
CA LYS A 20 -26.01 -2.23 7.15
C LYS A 20 -27.41 -2.11 6.55
N GLY A 21 -27.66 -2.80 5.44
CA GLY A 21 -28.97 -2.81 4.76
C GLY A 21 -29.20 -1.69 3.76
N SER A 22 -28.24 -0.79 3.53
CA SER A 22 -28.37 0.27 2.54
C SER A 22 -28.37 -0.21 1.06
N GLY A 23 -27.99 -1.45 0.81
CA GLY A 23 -27.87 -2.03 -0.53
C GLY A 23 -26.74 -1.45 -1.39
N LEU A 24 -26.26 -0.24 -1.09
CA LEU A 24 -25.22 0.44 -1.84
C LEU A 24 -24.16 1.06 -0.90
N ASN A 25 -22.93 0.57 -1.02
CA ASN A 25 -21.79 1.14 -0.31
C ASN A 25 -20.99 2.08 -1.23
N LEU A 26 -21.30 3.38 -1.16
CA LEU A 26 -20.65 4.41 -1.98
C LEU A 26 -19.15 4.56 -1.69
N GLN A 27 -18.70 4.23 -0.46
CA GLN A 27 -17.30 4.32 -0.08
C GLN A 27 -16.42 3.28 -0.79
N ASN A 28 -17.01 2.13 -1.17
CA ASN A 28 -16.29 0.99 -1.77
C ASN A 28 -16.58 0.83 -3.27
N LEU A 29 -17.11 1.83 -3.94
CA LEU A 29 -17.30 1.77 -5.39
C LEU A 29 -15.94 1.64 -6.10
N LYS A 30 -15.82 0.58 -6.90
CA LYS A 30 -14.60 0.31 -7.67
C LYS A 30 -14.26 1.51 -8.56
N ARG A 31 -13.01 1.94 -8.55
CA ARG A 31 -12.51 3.02 -9.39
C ARG A 31 -12.77 2.70 -10.87
N GLY A 32 -13.36 3.64 -11.61
CA GLY A 32 -13.69 3.48 -13.03
C GLY A 32 -14.91 2.60 -13.30
N SER A 33 -15.62 2.10 -12.28
CA SER A 33 -16.83 1.30 -12.48
C SER A 33 -17.97 2.12 -13.12
N PHE A 34 -18.87 1.44 -13.82
CA PHE A 34 -20.07 2.03 -14.38
C PHE A 34 -20.94 2.72 -13.31
N LEU A 35 -21.10 2.09 -12.15
CA LEU A 35 -21.86 2.65 -11.02
C LEU A 35 -21.29 4.01 -10.57
N ARG A 36 -19.96 4.15 -10.55
CA ARG A 36 -19.33 5.43 -10.19
C ARG A 36 -19.56 6.51 -11.23
N LYS A 37 -19.58 6.15 -12.52
CA LYS A 37 -19.88 7.07 -13.63
C LYS A 37 -21.35 7.48 -13.68
N ALA A 38 -22.25 6.66 -13.13
CA ALA A 38 -23.68 6.96 -13.06
C ALA A 38 -24.01 8.05 -12.01
N ILE A 39 -23.08 8.36 -11.10
CA ILE A 39 -23.24 9.47 -10.15
C ILE A 39 -22.95 10.78 -10.89
N GLN A 40 -23.99 11.52 -11.22
CA GLN A 40 -23.92 12.76 -11.98
C GLN A 40 -24.67 13.87 -11.26
N ALA A 41 -24.23 15.10 -11.45
CA ALA A 41 -24.97 16.26 -10.99
C ALA A 41 -26.24 16.45 -11.86
N PRO A 42 -27.37 16.88 -11.29
CA PRO A 42 -28.52 17.32 -12.06
C PRO A 42 -28.16 18.52 -12.96
N GLN A 43 -29.01 18.78 -13.96
CA GLN A 43 -28.82 19.94 -14.82
C GLN A 43 -28.77 21.26 -14.00
N GLY A 44 -27.79 22.09 -14.27
CA GLY A 44 -27.55 23.37 -13.55
C GLY A 44 -26.74 23.21 -12.26
N TYR A 45 -26.28 22.01 -11.91
CA TYR A 45 -25.43 21.72 -10.73
C TYR A 45 -24.10 21.11 -11.13
N SER A 46 -23.13 21.22 -10.25
CA SER A 46 -21.82 20.57 -10.39
C SER A 46 -21.49 19.72 -9.17
N LEU A 47 -20.82 18.60 -9.37
CA LEU A 47 -20.22 17.82 -8.28
C LEU A 47 -18.81 18.34 -8.01
N VAL A 48 -18.60 18.84 -6.79
CA VAL A 48 -17.27 19.22 -6.32
C VAL A 48 -16.71 18.04 -5.50
N VAL A 49 -15.57 17.52 -5.94
CA VAL A 49 -14.87 16.43 -5.24
C VAL A 49 -13.57 16.96 -4.68
N CYS A 50 -13.41 16.86 -3.36
CA CYS A 50 -12.20 17.27 -2.66
C CYS A 50 -11.70 16.12 -1.80
N ASP A 51 -10.42 15.83 -1.87
CA ASP A 51 -9.76 14.79 -1.07
C ASP A 51 -8.43 15.33 -0.53
N LEU A 52 -8.13 14.99 0.73
CA LEU A 52 -6.87 15.38 1.36
C LEU A 52 -5.77 14.43 0.90
N SER A 53 -4.92 14.93 0.01
CA SER A 53 -3.84 14.14 -0.58
C SER A 53 -2.88 13.61 0.50
N GLN A 54 -2.81 12.27 0.62
CA GLN A 54 -1.85 11.57 1.48
C GLN A 54 -1.94 12.02 2.95
N ILE A 55 -3.13 12.28 3.48
CA ILE A 55 -3.31 12.83 4.82
C ILE A 55 -2.72 11.93 5.92
N GLU A 56 -2.88 10.60 5.78
CA GLU A 56 -2.41 9.64 6.78
C GLU A 56 -0.89 9.69 6.98
N PRO A 57 -0.04 9.55 5.94
CA PRO A 57 1.41 9.66 6.12
C PRO A 57 1.87 11.08 6.49
N ARG A 58 1.11 12.14 6.14
CA ARG A 58 1.40 13.51 6.59
C ARG A 58 1.21 13.67 8.09
N VAL A 59 0.08 13.19 8.62
CA VAL A 59 -0.20 13.22 10.06
C VAL A 59 0.78 12.34 10.82
N LEU A 60 1.09 11.15 10.31
CA LEU A 60 2.08 10.27 10.93
C LEU A 60 3.46 10.92 10.99
N ALA A 61 3.93 11.53 9.89
CA ALA A 61 5.21 12.24 9.85
C ALA A 61 5.24 13.43 10.82
N TYR A 62 4.13 14.15 10.95
CA TYR A 62 3.99 15.25 11.91
C TYR A 62 4.07 14.75 13.36
N LEU A 63 3.31 13.69 13.70
CA LEU A 63 3.30 13.13 15.05
C LEU A 63 4.65 12.50 15.45
N ALA A 64 5.38 11.96 14.46
CA ALA A 64 6.71 11.37 14.65
C ALA A 64 7.86 12.41 14.57
N ASP A 65 7.55 13.69 14.36
CA ASP A 65 8.53 14.74 14.08
C ASP A 65 9.53 14.40 12.95
N TYR A 66 9.05 13.66 11.94
CA TYR A 66 9.88 13.18 10.84
C TYR A 66 10.07 14.26 9.77
N GLN A 67 11.02 15.18 10.02
CA GLN A 67 11.26 16.38 9.22
C GLN A 67 11.60 16.09 7.76
N ALA A 68 12.33 15.01 7.47
CA ALA A 68 12.68 14.63 6.09
C ALA A 68 11.43 14.36 5.24
N LEU A 69 10.46 13.61 5.78
CA LEU A 69 9.21 13.31 5.09
C LEU A 69 8.28 14.54 5.00
N LEU A 70 8.23 15.37 6.05
CA LEU A 70 7.49 16.63 6.04
C LEU A 70 8.02 17.59 4.96
N SER A 71 9.34 17.69 4.80
CA SER A 71 9.97 18.50 3.75
C SER A 71 9.62 18.01 2.34
N ILE A 72 9.53 16.69 2.13
CA ILE A 72 9.08 16.11 0.86
C ILE A 72 7.63 16.55 0.58
N PHE A 73 6.74 16.45 1.55
CA PHE A 73 5.35 16.87 1.38
C PHE A 73 5.20 18.38 1.12
N SER A 74 6.02 19.21 1.75
CA SER A 74 6.01 20.66 1.56
C SER A 74 6.55 21.08 0.20
N SER A 75 7.46 20.31 -0.38
CA SER A 75 8.05 20.60 -1.70
C SER A 75 7.11 20.37 -2.88
N GLY A 76 5.92 19.79 -2.67
CA GLY A 76 4.99 19.41 -3.72
C GLY A 76 5.45 18.25 -4.62
N LYS A 77 6.58 17.62 -4.30
CA LYS A 77 7.09 16.44 -5.01
C LYS A 77 6.21 15.22 -4.77
N ASP A 78 6.27 14.24 -5.68
CA ASP A 78 5.66 12.94 -5.43
C ASP A 78 6.34 12.24 -4.26
N ALA A 79 5.66 12.22 -3.11
CA ALA A 79 6.21 11.69 -1.88
C ALA A 79 6.58 10.20 -1.98
N TYR A 80 5.88 9.43 -2.79
CA TYR A 80 6.18 8.01 -2.98
C TYR A 80 7.47 7.80 -3.78
N SER A 81 7.71 8.64 -4.79
CA SER A 81 8.96 8.63 -5.54
C SER A 81 10.13 9.12 -4.68
N ALA A 82 9.96 10.23 -3.99
CA ALA A 82 11.01 10.81 -3.14
C ALA A 82 11.38 9.89 -1.97
N PHE A 83 10.37 9.32 -1.28
CA PHE A 83 10.61 8.34 -0.22
C PHE A 83 11.21 7.04 -0.77
N GLY A 84 10.75 6.57 -1.94
CA GLY A 84 11.33 5.42 -2.62
C GLY A 84 12.78 5.63 -3.02
N ALA A 85 13.13 6.82 -3.50
CA ALA A 85 14.50 7.20 -3.81
C ALA A 85 15.42 7.06 -2.59
N GLN A 86 14.98 7.55 -1.43
CA GLN A 86 15.70 7.39 -0.17
C GLN A 86 15.77 5.92 0.26
N MET A 87 14.65 5.21 0.22
CA MET A 87 14.53 3.82 0.69
C MET A 87 15.39 2.84 -0.14
N PHE A 88 15.47 3.05 -1.45
CA PHE A 88 16.21 2.15 -2.35
C PHE A 88 17.58 2.68 -2.77
N GLY A 89 17.93 3.92 -2.39
CA GLY A 89 19.18 4.55 -2.80
C GLY A 89 19.23 4.90 -4.29
N ILE A 90 18.10 5.23 -4.92
CA ILE A 90 17.96 5.52 -6.35
C ILE A 90 17.44 6.96 -6.50
N PRO A 91 18.32 7.97 -6.74
CA PRO A 91 17.92 9.38 -6.72
C PRO A 91 16.86 9.78 -7.76
N ASP A 92 16.84 9.15 -8.92
CA ASP A 92 15.92 9.40 -10.03
C ASP A 92 14.70 8.46 -10.06
N LEU A 93 14.38 7.82 -8.92
CA LEU A 93 13.25 6.93 -8.82
C LEU A 93 11.94 7.69 -9.06
N SER A 94 11.23 7.28 -10.09
CA SER A 94 9.93 7.86 -10.46
C SER A 94 8.95 6.78 -10.91
N LYS A 95 7.73 7.19 -11.23
CA LYS A 95 6.72 6.29 -11.79
C LYS A 95 7.13 5.80 -13.19
N GLU A 96 7.85 6.62 -13.93
CA GLU A 96 8.28 6.39 -15.29
C GLU A 96 9.53 5.51 -15.35
N THR A 97 10.50 5.77 -14.48
CA THR A 97 11.80 5.06 -14.48
C THR A 97 11.74 3.73 -13.73
N HIS A 98 11.07 3.70 -12.56
CA HIS A 98 11.04 2.55 -11.65
C HIS A 98 9.64 2.29 -11.08
N PRO A 99 8.63 1.96 -11.92
CA PRO A 99 7.23 1.85 -11.49
C PRO A 99 7.01 0.84 -10.37
N THR A 100 7.68 -0.32 -10.41
CA THR A 100 7.54 -1.37 -9.40
C THR A 100 8.13 -0.95 -8.05
N LEU A 101 9.32 -0.35 -8.03
CA LEU A 101 9.93 0.14 -6.79
C LEU A 101 9.13 1.29 -6.18
N ARG A 102 8.65 2.22 -7.01
CA ARG A 102 7.77 3.29 -6.53
C ARG A 102 6.46 2.75 -5.95
N GLN A 103 5.84 1.75 -6.60
CA GLN A 103 4.63 1.11 -6.07
C GLN A 103 4.92 0.38 -4.75
N SER A 104 6.07 -0.28 -4.64
CA SER A 104 6.52 -0.92 -3.41
C SER A 104 6.74 0.09 -2.29
N ALA A 105 7.38 1.23 -2.57
CA ALA A 105 7.55 2.33 -1.62
C ALA A 105 6.20 2.90 -1.16
N LYS A 106 5.26 3.10 -2.08
CA LYS A 106 3.89 3.53 -1.77
C LYS A 106 3.19 2.55 -0.84
N SER A 107 3.24 1.27 -1.16
CA SER A 107 2.59 0.22 -0.35
C SER A 107 3.23 0.11 1.03
N ALA A 108 4.56 0.22 1.12
CA ALA A 108 5.28 0.23 2.39
C ALA A 108 4.91 1.46 3.24
N LEU A 109 4.95 2.66 2.67
CA LEU A 109 4.62 3.90 3.39
C LEU A 109 3.19 3.88 3.96
N LEU A 110 2.24 3.36 3.20
CA LEU A 110 0.83 3.29 3.62
C LEU A 110 0.54 2.11 4.55
N GLY A 111 1.24 0.99 4.42
CA GLY A 111 1.00 -0.21 5.23
C GLY A 111 1.83 -0.23 6.52
N CYS A 112 3.13 0.00 6.40
CA CYS A 112 4.04 -0.12 7.53
C CYS A 112 3.89 1.01 8.55
N GLY A 113 3.37 2.18 8.14
CA GLY A 113 2.98 3.25 9.05
C GLY A 113 1.95 2.83 10.09
N TYR A 114 1.18 1.77 9.83
CA TYR A 114 0.25 1.14 10.77
C TYR A 114 0.83 -0.11 11.46
N GLY A 115 2.14 -0.29 11.45
CA GLY A 115 2.80 -1.42 12.11
C GLY A 115 2.70 -2.75 11.36
N MET A 116 2.41 -2.74 10.05
CA MET A 116 2.30 -3.96 9.25
C MET A 116 3.62 -4.73 9.21
N GLY A 117 3.57 -6.00 9.55
CA GLY A 117 4.69 -6.93 9.40
C GLY A 117 4.79 -7.49 7.98
N TRP A 118 5.96 -8.05 7.63
CA TRP A 118 6.25 -8.54 6.28
C TRP A 118 5.26 -9.62 5.77
N ALA A 119 4.81 -10.54 6.62
CA ALA A 119 3.89 -11.59 6.21
C ALA A 119 2.51 -11.02 5.79
N SER A 120 1.99 -10.05 6.55
CA SER A 120 0.75 -9.35 6.19
C SER A 120 0.95 -8.48 4.96
N PHE A 121 2.10 -7.85 4.80
CA PHE A 121 2.44 -7.06 3.63
C PHE A 121 2.52 -7.92 2.37
N ALA A 122 3.23 -9.06 2.41
CA ALA A 122 3.30 -10.01 1.31
C ALA A 122 1.91 -10.55 0.92
N ALA A 123 1.10 -10.94 1.91
CA ALA A 123 -0.26 -11.43 1.72
C ALA A 123 -1.16 -10.39 1.02
N GLN A 124 -1.09 -9.13 1.44
CA GLN A 124 -1.87 -8.05 0.83
C GLN A 124 -1.42 -7.74 -0.61
N LEU A 125 -0.15 -7.86 -0.92
CA LEU A 125 0.34 -7.70 -2.29
C LEU A 125 -0.22 -8.79 -3.20
N LEU A 126 -0.31 -10.04 -2.76
CA LEU A 126 -0.88 -11.15 -3.55
C LEU A 126 -2.38 -10.97 -3.83
N THR A 127 -3.11 -10.32 -2.93
CA THR A 127 -4.55 -10.07 -3.10
C THR A 127 -4.88 -8.72 -3.75
N GLY A 128 -3.89 -7.87 -3.90
CA GLY A 128 -4.05 -6.47 -4.31
C GLY A 128 -4.19 -5.55 -3.11
N PHE A 129 -3.38 -4.48 -3.08
CA PHE A 129 -3.27 -3.57 -1.95
C PHE A 129 -3.58 -2.12 -2.34
N LEU A 130 -4.49 -1.48 -1.59
CA LEU A 130 -4.84 -0.07 -1.75
C LEU A 130 -5.20 0.33 -3.20
N GLY A 131 -5.95 -0.55 -3.88
CA GLY A 131 -6.38 -0.34 -5.25
C GLY A 131 -5.33 -0.64 -6.32
N ALA A 132 -4.15 -1.14 -5.93
CA ALA A 132 -3.20 -1.75 -6.85
C ALA A 132 -3.64 -3.18 -7.20
N PRO A 133 -3.34 -3.68 -8.40
CA PRO A 133 -3.59 -5.07 -8.76
C PRO A 133 -2.74 -6.02 -7.92
N PRO A 134 -3.14 -7.30 -7.83
CA PRO A 134 -2.30 -8.35 -7.25
C PRO A 134 -0.89 -8.28 -7.82
N THR A 135 0.08 -8.33 -6.95
CA THR A 135 1.50 -8.19 -7.31
C THR A 135 2.30 -9.30 -6.64
N MET A 136 3.07 -10.02 -7.43
CA MET A 136 4.01 -11.00 -6.96
C MET A 136 5.43 -10.58 -7.36
N TYR A 137 6.33 -10.60 -6.41
CA TYR A 137 7.75 -10.28 -6.66
C TYR A 137 8.49 -11.53 -7.13
N ASP A 138 9.19 -11.41 -8.23
CA ASP A 138 9.99 -12.47 -8.82
C ASP A 138 11.43 -12.50 -8.30
N LYS A 139 12.21 -13.46 -8.76
CA LYS A 139 13.61 -13.66 -8.37
C LYS A 139 14.50 -12.48 -8.80
N ALA A 140 14.21 -11.86 -9.95
CA ALA A 140 15.00 -10.72 -10.43
C ALA A 140 14.80 -9.51 -9.51
N PHE A 141 13.57 -9.24 -9.13
CA PHE A 141 13.23 -8.18 -8.19
C PHE A 141 13.79 -8.45 -6.78
N ALA A 142 13.68 -9.67 -6.27
CA ALA A 142 14.27 -10.05 -4.98
C ALA A 142 15.79 -9.83 -4.97
N LYS A 143 16.49 -10.21 -6.05
CA LYS A 143 17.93 -9.94 -6.21
C LYS A 143 18.25 -8.45 -6.22
N GLN A 144 17.44 -7.64 -6.89
CA GLN A 144 17.60 -6.17 -6.92
C GLN A 144 17.47 -5.57 -5.51
N LEU A 145 16.67 -6.16 -4.64
CA LEU A 145 16.52 -5.76 -3.23
C LEU A 145 17.67 -6.25 -2.34
N GLY A 146 18.61 -7.04 -2.86
CA GLY A 146 19.74 -7.59 -2.13
C GLY A 146 19.44 -8.91 -1.40
N VAL A 147 18.35 -9.61 -1.76
CA VAL A 147 18.05 -10.94 -1.22
C VAL A 147 19.05 -11.94 -1.76
N THR A 148 19.67 -12.71 -0.86
CA THR A 148 20.71 -13.70 -1.14
C THR A 148 20.23 -15.14 -0.85
N GLY A 149 21.00 -16.16 -1.29
CA GLY A 149 20.72 -17.55 -0.93
C GLY A 149 20.74 -17.80 0.57
N ALA A 150 21.63 -17.13 1.30
CA ALA A 150 21.67 -17.22 2.76
C ALA A 150 20.41 -16.71 3.45
N ASP A 151 19.70 -15.76 2.85
CA ASP A 151 18.42 -15.28 3.36
C ASP A 151 17.33 -16.34 3.16
N VAL A 152 17.38 -17.08 2.06
CA VAL A 152 16.49 -18.22 1.80
C VAL A 152 16.66 -19.29 2.87
N ASP A 153 17.89 -19.69 3.17
CA ASP A 153 18.19 -20.73 4.15
C ASP A 153 17.73 -20.36 5.57
N LYS A 154 17.91 -19.11 5.96
CA LYS A 154 17.41 -18.59 7.24
C LYS A 154 15.88 -18.56 7.31
N PHE A 155 15.23 -18.27 6.19
CA PHE A 155 13.79 -18.07 6.12
C PHE A 155 13.00 -19.38 6.19
N VAL A 156 13.55 -20.48 5.69
CA VAL A 156 12.95 -21.83 5.77
C VAL A 156 12.67 -22.23 7.21
N SER A 157 13.43 -21.72 8.18
CA SER A 157 13.19 -21.96 9.61
C SER A 157 11.95 -21.24 10.19
N TRP A 158 11.26 -20.41 9.41
CA TRP A 158 10.13 -19.58 9.85
C TRP A 158 8.77 -20.03 9.25
N GLU A 159 8.53 -21.34 9.22
CA GLU A 159 7.36 -21.97 8.57
C GLU A 159 6.00 -21.34 8.94
N VAL A 160 5.81 -20.98 10.22
CA VAL A 160 4.54 -20.43 10.72
C VAL A 160 4.12 -19.14 9.97
N ASN A 161 5.09 -18.36 9.54
CA ASN A 161 4.80 -17.09 8.84
C ASN A 161 4.48 -17.28 7.36
N LEU A 162 4.97 -18.35 6.73
CA LEU A 162 4.63 -18.69 5.35
C LEU A 162 3.22 -19.25 5.21
N GLN A 163 2.66 -19.83 6.27
CA GLN A 163 1.31 -20.39 6.24
C GLN A 163 0.27 -19.35 5.82
N LYS A 164 0.38 -18.10 6.29
CA LYS A 164 -0.50 -17.01 5.88
C LYS A 164 -0.53 -16.76 4.37
N LEU A 165 0.59 -17.00 3.68
CA LEU A 165 0.68 -16.84 2.23
C LEU A 165 0.16 -18.08 1.52
N ARG A 166 0.40 -19.27 2.06
CA ARG A 166 -0.12 -20.55 1.52
C ARG A 166 -1.64 -20.60 1.55
N ASP A 167 -2.27 -19.99 2.55
CA ASP A 167 -3.73 -19.94 2.70
C ASP A 167 -4.41 -19.01 1.67
N ILE A 168 -3.64 -18.18 0.95
CA ILE A 168 -4.18 -17.32 -0.10
C ILE A 168 -4.28 -18.13 -1.40
N PRO A 169 -5.42 -18.12 -2.09
CA PRO A 169 -5.53 -18.76 -3.39
C PRO A 169 -4.50 -18.20 -4.39
N HIS A 170 -3.57 -19.03 -4.82
CA HIS A 170 -2.53 -18.67 -5.80
C HIS A 170 -2.17 -19.88 -6.66
N THR A 171 -1.58 -19.61 -7.82
CA THR A 171 -1.12 -20.62 -8.78
C THR A 171 0.40 -20.76 -8.84
N CYS A 172 1.12 -20.10 -7.92
CA CYS A 172 2.57 -20.10 -7.88
C CYS A 172 3.13 -21.30 -7.10
N SER A 173 4.36 -21.65 -7.42
CA SER A 173 5.12 -22.69 -6.70
C SER A 173 5.55 -22.20 -5.30
N GLU A 174 5.89 -23.13 -4.43
CA GLU A 174 6.43 -22.81 -3.09
C GLU A 174 7.70 -21.94 -3.16
N GLN A 175 8.56 -22.19 -4.16
CA GLN A 175 9.78 -21.42 -4.38
C GLN A 175 9.49 -19.94 -4.77
N GLU A 176 8.47 -19.71 -5.59
CA GLU A 176 8.03 -18.37 -5.95
C GLU A 176 7.41 -17.65 -4.77
N LEU A 177 6.62 -18.36 -3.96
CA LEU A 177 6.02 -17.82 -2.74
C LEU A 177 7.09 -17.39 -1.73
N LEU A 178 8.11 -18.23 -1.53
CA LEU A 178 9.26 -17.92 -0.69
C LEU A 178 10.02 -16.69 -1.19
N THR A 179 10.27 -16.62 -2.50
CA THR A 179 10.93 -15.47 -3.14
C THR A 179 10.15 -14.18 -2.91
N HIS A 180 8.83 -14.22 -3.09
CA HIS A 180 7.95 -13.08 -2.82
C HIS A 180 7.99 -12.66 -1.35
N ALA A 181 7.95 -13.60 -0.42
CA ALA A 181 8.02 -13.33 1.01
C ALA A 181 9.33 -12.66 1.42
N LEU A 182 10.46 -13.13 0.88
CA LEU A 182 11.78 -12.54 1.13
C LEU A 182 11.89 -11.12 0.57
N ALA A 183 11.39 -10.90 -0.64
CA ALA A 183 11.34 -9.56 -1.23
C ALA A 183 10.48 -8.60 -0.38
N ALA A 184 9.32 -9.06 0.09
CA ALA A 184 8.46 -8.29 0.99
C ALA A 184 9.17 -7.96 2.32
N GLN A 185 9.90 -8.92 2.90
CA GLN A 185 10.69 -8.70 4.11
C GLN A 185 11.81 -7.67 3.88
N ALA A 186 12.52 -7.77 2.76
CA ALA A 186 13.56 -6.81 2.40
C ALA A 186 13.00 -5.38 2.25
N ILE A 187 11.82 -5.23 1.63
CA ILE A 187 11.14 -3.92 1.51
C ILE A 187 10.83 -3.34 2.89
N ILE A 188 10.26 -4.14 3.81
CA ILE A 188 9.93 -3.67 5.16
C ILE A 188 11.19 -3.30 5.94
N THR A 189 12.26 -4.06 5.79
CA THR A 189 13.55 -3.74 6.41
C THR A 189 14.07 -2.39 5.92
N LYS A 190 14.09 -2.18 4.61
CA LYS A 190 14.49 -0.89 4.00
C LYS A 190 13.57 0.26 4.44
N TYR A 191 12.26 0.02 4.51
CA TYR A 191 11.30 1.01 5.02
C TYR A 191 11.67 1.44 6.45
N ARG A 192 11.89 0.50 7.34
CA ARG A 192 12.25 0.78 8.74
C ARG A 192 13.57 1.52 8.88
N GLN A 193 14.55 1.19 8.03
CA GLN A 193 15.85 1.90 7.99
C GLN A 193 15.68 3.34 7.49
N ALA A 194 14.88 3.55 6.45
CA ALA A 194 14.64 4.87 5.86
C ALA A 194 13.73 5.76 6.73
N SER A 195 12.93 5.17 7.63
CA SER A 195 11.97 5.86 8.49
C SER A 195 12.51 6.11 9.91
N GLN A 196 13.78 5.94 10.15
CA GLN A 196 14.38 6.33 11.43
C GLN A 196 14.53 7.86 11.46
N PRO A 197 14.04 8.52 12.54
CA PRO A 197 14.17 9.96 12.71
C PRO A 197 15.62 10.39 12.90
#